data_35163660822337042137a0eac37603b6
#
_entry.id   35163660822337042137a0eac37603b6
#
_cell.length_a   1.000
_cell.length_b   1.000
_cell.length_c   1.000
_cell.angle_alpha   90.00
_cell.angle_beta   90.00
_cell.angle_gamma   90.00
#
_symmetry.space_group_name_H-M   'P 1'
#
loop_
_entity.id
_entity.type
_entity.pdbx_description
1 polymer ?
#
loop_
_entity_poly.entity_id
_entity_poly.type
_entity_poly.pdbx_seq_one_letter_code
_entity_poly.pdbx_strand_id
1 'polypeptide(L)'
;MKKIVMIGHEPLTKRTKSIFYIEDFIQACVEFEYWDISQYIFPGMQLIEEVEAPYIRKFSQLWQVRQQLMSANVDNIVFIIEVRKNWQSRKFYKLLSDHHCFMVGIDMYGNTVLNISLWQKLKNVQLKRIVKMLSNRLETYALNIYKTINKVKDFDVVFSSSSLLPGRIPINHPDYEKYFENRSSIKGGYAVFLDIYYPLHPDLLYMMGMKAVSPLSYQESLRTFFDKVEDKYGIPVVIAAHPKAKYVGSEFGDRKIVQGETSSLVKDANMVLLHTSNSVSYSILYDKPMALITNKEYCKNRDLSSAQKKLSISLRIPIFDIDHINMTDFNPRKLRHEERNEYIYSYLTSKNTEMKRNKDILLGKLLKM
;
A
#
# COMPACT_ATOMS: atom_id res chain seq x y z
N MET A 1 11.98 24.47 -19.64
CA MET A 1 11.63 23.11 -19.21
C MET A 1 11.15 23.21 -17.78
N LYS A 2 10.00 22.63 -17.42
CA LYS A 2 9.47 22.76 -16.06
C LYS A 2 10.31 21.92 -15.10
N LYS A 3 10.53 22.46 -13.90
CA LYS A 3 11.15 21.76 -12.78
C LYS A 3 10.12 20.86 -12.08
N ILE A 4 10.52 19.69 -11.63
CA ILE A 4 9.70 18.82 -10.79
C ILE A 4 10.21 18.89 -9.36
N VAL A 5 9.32 19.21 -8.43
CA VAL A 5 9.60 19.16 -6.99
C VAL A 5 8.68 18.12 -6.35
N MET A 6 9.24 17.04 -5.85
CA MET A 6 8.48 16.04 -5.10
C MET A 6 8.60 16.37 -3.60
N ILE A 7 7.44 16.50 -2.92
CA ILE A 7 7.40 16.81 -1.48
C ILE A 7 6.92 15.56 -0.72
N GLY A 8 7.81 15.00 0.11
CA GLY A 8 7.56 13.80 0.89
C GLY A 8 7.39 14.07 2.39
N HIS A 9 6.50 13.32 3.03
CA HIS A 9 6.33 13.30 4.50
C HIS A 9 7.29 12.32 5.19
N GLU A 10 8.12 11.63 4.43
CA GLU A 10 9.15 10.71 4.87
C GLU A 10 10.49 11.09 4.22
N PRO A 11 11.64 10.80 4.85
CA PRO A 11 12.93 10.86 4.16
C PRO A 11 12.94 9.98 2.92
N LEU A 12 13.68 10.38 1.90
CA LEU A 12 13.74 9.60 0.66
C LEU A 12 14.37 8.24 0.91
N THR A 13 13.65 7.17 0.56
CA THR A 13 14.14 5.79 0.62
C THR A 13 14.44 5.25 -0.77
N LYS A 14 15.24 4.18 -0.86
CA LYS A 14 15.45 3.45 -2.13
C LYS A 14 14.14 2.99 -2.76
N ARG A 15 13.20 2.55 -1.91
CA ARG A 15 11.85 2.14 -2.36
C ARG A 15 11.09 3.30 -2.98
N THR A 16 11.01 4.45 -2.29
CA THR A 16 10.32 5.65 -2.79
C THR A 16 10.94 6.14 -4.09
N LYS A 17 12.28 6.16 -4.16
CA LYS A 17 13.03 6.52 -5.35
C LYS A 17 12.67 5.64 -6.56
N SER A 18 12.55 4.32 -6.35
CA SER A 18 12.18 3.36 -7.39
C SER A 18 10.71 3.48 -7.81
N ILE A 19 9.79 3.56 -6.85
CA ILE A 19 8.34 3.61 -7.12
C ILE A 19 7.93 4.87 -7.89
N PHE A 20 8.57 6.00 -7.59
CA PHE A 20 8.28 7.27 -8.24
C PHE A 20 9.18 7.57 -9.43
N TYR A 21 10.01 6.62 -9.87
CA TYR A 21 10.87 6.73 -11.06
C TYR A 21 11.81 7.96 -11.02
N ILE A 22 12.32 8.32 -9.84
CA ILE A 22 13.12 9.55 -9.66
C ILE A 22 14.37 9.53 -10.54
N GLU A 23 15.04 8.36 -10.67
CA GLU A 23 16.18 8.22 -11.57
C GLU A 23 15.81 8.47 -13.03
N ASP A 24 14.64 7.97 -13.45
CA ASP A 24 14.17 8.17 -14.83
C ASP A 24 13.89 9.66 -15.12
N PHE A 25 13.39 10.44 -14.14
CA PHE A 25 13.25 11.89 -14.27
C PHE A 25 14.61 12.57 -14.43
N ILE A 26 15.60 12.20 -13.61
CA ILE A 26 16.95 12.76 -13.66
C ILE A 26 17.64 12.41 -14.97
N GLN A 27 17.51 11.15 -15.43
CA GLN A 27 18.07 10.69 -16.71
C GLN A 27 17.42 11.37 -17.92
N ALA A 28 16.16 11.74 -17.81
CA ALA A 28 15.46 12.56 -18.83
C ALA A 28 15.85 14.05 -18.80
N CYS A 29 16.91 14.41 -18.08
CA CYS A 29 17.40 15.78 -17.90
C CYS A 29 16.35 16.75 -17.33
N VAL A 30 15.39 16.25 -16.53
CA VAL A 30 14.42 17.08 -15.81
C VAL A 30 15.08 17.64 -14.57
N GLU A 31 15.00 18.95 -14.37
CA GLU A 31 15.41 19.54 -13.10
C GLU A 31 14.51 18.99 -11.96
N PHE A 32 15.08 18.23 -11.04
CA PHE A 32 14.35 17.52 -10.00
C PHE A 32 14.86 17.89 -8.60
N GLU A 33 13.94 18.13 -7.67
CA GLU A 33 14.24 18.23 -6.24
C GLU A 33 13.30 17.33 -5.44
N TYR A 34 13.81 16.75 -4.35
CA TYR A 34 13.02 16.09 -3.33
C TYR A 34 13.01 16.95 -2.06
N TRP A 35 11.84 17.41 -1.65
CA TRP A 35 11.66 18.18 -0.43
C TRP A 35 11.16 17.27 0.68
N ASP A 36 12.06 16.96 1.60
CA ASP A 36 11.77 16.18 2.80
C ASP A 36 11.22 17.12 3.88
N ILE A 37 9.93 16.96 4.19
CA ILE A 37 9.25 17.67 5.27
C ILE A 37 8.89 16.75 6.44
N SER A 38 9.57 15.60 6.54
CA SER A 38 9.27 14.57 7.55
C SER A 38 9.36 15.13 8.98
N GLN A 39 10.38 15.91 9.26
CA GLN A 39 10.58 16.50 10.60
C GLN A 39 9.52 17.56 10.95
N TYR A 40 8.94 18.22 9.94
CA TYR A 40 7.80 19.12 10.16
C TYR A 40 6.51 18.34 10.45
N ILE A 41 6.25 17.24 9.72
CA ILE A 41 5.02 16.43 9.89
C ILE A 41 5.13 15.50 11.09
N PHE A 42 6.29 14.82 11.25
CA PHE A 42 6.55 13.83 12.28
C PHE A 42 7.87 14.13 12.99
N PRO A 43 7.90 15.10 13.94
CA PRO A 43 9.14 15.44 14.66
C PRO A 43 9.75 14.20 15.32
N GLY A 44 11.06 14.01 15.10
CA GLY A 44 11.80 12.87 15.65
C GLY A 44 11.71 11.58 14.84
N MET A 45 11.06 11.58 13.68
CA MET A 45 11.05 10.43 12.78
C MET A 45 12.46 10.11 12.29
N GLN A 46 12.85 8.84 12.45
CA GLN A 46 14.09 8.28 11.88
C GLN A 46 13.75 7.04 11.08
N LEU A 47 14.34 6.90 9.90
CA LEU A 47 14.26 5.71 9.07
C LEU A 47 15.61 4.99 9.05
N ILE A 48 15.57 3.66 8.91
CA ILE A 48 16.77 2.81 8.90
C ILE A 48 17.53 2.97 7.57
N GLU A 49 16.82 3.28 6.49
CA GLU A 49 17.41 3.47 5.16
C GLU A 49 17.00 4.82 4.60
N GLU A 50 17.92 5.77 4.62
CA GLU A 50 17.77 7.07 4.01
C GLU A 50 18.72 7.20 2.82
N VAL A 51 18.23 7.77 1.72
CA VAL A 51 19.05 8.09 0.55
C VAL A 51 19.61 9.50 0.73
N GLU A 52 20.92 9.66 0.55
CA GLU A 52 21.55 10.97 0.44
C GLU A 52 21.79 11.30 -1.03
N ALA A 53 21.39 12.49 -1.46
CA ALA A 53 21.61 12.96 -2.82
C ALA A 53 21.56 14.49 -2.87
N PRO A 54 22.27 15.13 -3.83
CA PRO A 54 22.37 16.60 -3.90
C PRO A 54 21.03 17.29 -4.22
N TYR A 55 20.06 16.58 -4.76
CA TYR A 55 18.74 17.09 -5.05
C TYR A 55 17.77 17.02 -3.85
N ILE A 56 18.22 16.55 -2.68
CA ILE A 56 17.37 16.47 -1.47
C ILE A 56 17.53 17.75 -0.66
N ARG A 57 16.38 18.34 -0.30
CA ARG A 57 16.29 19.47 0.63
C ARG A 57 15.45 19.08 1.84
N LYS A 58 15.98 19.27 3.04
CA LYS A 58 15.30 18.91 4.29
C LYS A 58 14.74 20.15 4.97
N PHE A 59 13.48 20.08 5.40
CA PHE A 59 12.79 21.15 6.07
C PHE A 59 12.16 20.63 7.38
N SER A 60 12.55 21.23 8.49
CA SER A 60 11.99 20.91 9.81
C SER A 60 10.87 21.85 10.24
N GLN A 61 10.72 22.98 9.56
CA GLN A 61 9.74 24.01 9.89
C GLN A 61 9.04 24.55 8.64
N LEU A 62 7.77 24.88 8.76
CA LEU A 62 6.96 25.36 7.63
C LEU A 62 7.43 26.68 7.04
N TRP A 63 8.04 27.55 7.85
CA TRP A 63 8.59 28.84 7.38
C TRP A 63 9.76 28.66 6.40
N GLN A 64 10.54 27.58 6.55
CA GLN A 64 11.65 27.24 5.62
C GLN A 64 11.07 26.89 4.23
N VAL A 65 9.98 26.09 4.20
CA VAL A 65 9.27 25.79 2.95
C VAL A 65 8.73 27.08 2.32
N ARG A 66 8.18 28.00 3.14
CA ARG A 66 7.69 29.31 2.65
C ARG A 66 8.83 30.11 2.01
N GLN A 67 9.98 30.23 2.65
CA GLN A 67 11.14 30.95 2.10
C GLN A 67 11.57 30.35 0.75
N GLN A 68 11.61 29.02 0.64
CA GLN A 68 11.97 28.33 -0.58
C GLN A 68 10.94 28.61 -1.71
N LEU A 69 9.64 28.64 -1.40
CA LEU A 69 8.60 28.98 -2.37
C LEU A 69 8.69 30.44 -2.81
N MET A 70 8.99 31.37 -1.90
CA MET A 70 9.12 32.80 -2.23
C MET A 70 10.33 33.08 -3.13
N SER A 71 11.39 32.29 -3.03
CA SER A 71 12.59 32.43 -3.88
C SER A 71 12.50 31.70 -5.20
N ALA A 72 11.48 30.85 -5.40
CA ALA A 72 11.30 30.02 -6.57
C ALA A 72 10.30 30.65 -7.55
N ASN A 73 10.50 30.43 -8.86
CA ASN A 73 9.48 30.71 -9.87
C ASN A 73 8.48 29.54 -9.90
N VAL A 74 7.45 29.59 -9.03
CA VAL A 74 6.50 28.52 -8.82
C VAL A 74 5.67 28.17 -10.07
N ASP A 75 5.50 29.09 -11.01
CA ASP A 75 4.76 28.87 -12.26
C ASP A 75 5.47 27.88 -13.19
N ASN A 76 6.78 27.72 -13.03
CA ASN A 76 7.59 26.78 -13.79
C ASN A 76 7.85 25.47 -13.03
N ILE A 77 7.14 25.23 -11.91
CA ILE A 77 7.34 24.05 -11.08
C ILE A 77 6.07 23.20 -11.04
N VAL A 78 6.24 21.91 -11.23
CA VAL A 78 5.23 20.89 -10.94
C VAL A 78 5.53 20.27 -9.58
N PHE A 79 4.62 20.41 -8.62
CA PHE A 79 4.77 19.89 -7.28
C PHE A 79 4.05 18.54 -7.15
N ILE A 80 4.80 17.45 -7.06
CA ILE A 80 4.28 16.12 -6.73
C ILE A 80 4.19 16.00 -5.22
N ILE A 81 2.98 15.80 -4.68
CA ILE A 81 2.76 15.84 -3.23
C ILE A 81 2.49 14.44 -2.68
N GLU A 82 3.46 13.90 -1.95
CA GLU A 82 3.37 12.62 -1.23
C GLU A 82 3.12 12.87 0.27
N VAL A 83 2.20 13.78 0.56
CA VAL A 83 1.79 14.14 1.91
C VAL A 83 0.29 13.94 2.06
N ARG A 84 -0.11 13.14 3.04
CA ARG A 84 -1.54 12.88 3.28
C ARG A 84 -2.27 14.16 3.68
N LYS A 85 -3.40 14.46 3.03
CA LYS A 85 -4.31 15.56 3.40
C LYS A 85 -5.06 15.19 4.69
N ASN A 86 -4.66 15.77 5.82
CA ASN A 86 -5.31 15.59 7.13
C ASN A 86 -5.19 16.88 7.96
N TRP A 87 -5.68 16.84 9.19
CA TRP A 87 -5.62 18.00 10.08
C TRP A 87 -4.20 18.46 10.37
N GLN A 88 -3.24 17.54 10.48
CA GLN A 88 -1.83 17.84 10.77
C GLN A 88 -1.18 18.62 9.64
N SER A 89 -1.42 18.22 8.40
CA SER A 89 -0.83 18.85 7.19
C SER A 89 -1.63 20.06 6.67
N ARG A 90 -2.74 20.48 7.32
CA ARG A 90 -3.63 21.53 6.81
C ARG A 90 -2.93 22.86 6.52
N LYS A 91 -1.98 23.27 7.38
CA LYS A 91 -1.22 24.52 7.22
C LYS A 91 -0.24 24.45 6.03
N PHE A 92 0.33 23.27 5.79
CA PHE A 92 1.19 23.02 4.63
C PHE A 92 0.39 23.16 3.31
N TYR A 93 -0.78 22.54 3.22
CA TYR A 93 -1.65 22.69 2.04
C TYR A 93 -2.16 24.12 1.84
N LYS A 94 -2.42 24.84 2.92
CA LYS A 94 -2.74 26.27 2.86
C LYS A 94 -1.58 27.06 2.25
N LEU A 95 -0.34 26.82 2.71
CA LEU A 95 0.85 27.46 2.18
C LEU A 95 1.01 27.23 0.66
N LEU A 96 0.88 25.99 0.19
CA LEU A 96 0.97 25.68 -1.24
C LEU A 96 -0.15 26.37 -2.05
N SER A 97 -1.35 26.46 -1.48
CA SER A 97 -2.50 27.13 -2.11
C SER A 97 -2.27 28.64 -2.21
N ASP A 98 -1.73 29.28 -1.17
CA ASP A 98 -1.43 30.70 -1.13
C ASP A 98 -0.35 31.12 -2.14
N HIS A 99 0.57 30.21 -2.43
CA HIS A 99 1.61 30.41 -3.44
C HIS A 99 1.19 29.90 -4.84
N HIS A 100 -0.08 29.57 -5.06
CA HIS A 100 -0.61 29.08 -6.32
C HIS A 100 0.14 27.89 -6.93
N CYS A 101 0.82 27.09 -6.12
CA CYS A 101 1.59 25.93 -6.56
C CYS A 101 0.74 24.97 -7.40
N PHE A 102 1.24 24.52 -8.55
CA PHE A 102 0.59 23.48 -9.35
C PHE A 102 0.81 22.10 -8.70
N MET A 103 -0.24 21.57 -8.06
CA MET A 103 -0.16 20.36 -7.22
C MET A 103 -0.62 19.12 -7.96
N VAL A 104 0.23 18.10 -7.97
CA VAL A 104 -0.02 16.77 -8.54
C VAL A 104 -0.06 15.72 -7.44
N GLY A 105 -1.13 14.95 -7.39
CA GLY A 105 -1.24 13.75 -6.55
C GLY A 105 -0.94 12.49 -7.35
N ILE A 106 -0.23 11.53 -6.75
CA ILE A 106 0.03 10.22 -7.35
C ILE A 106 -0.43 9.13 -6.38
N ASP A 107 -1.54 8.46 -6.73
CA ASP A 107 -2.10 7.34 -5.98
C ASP A 107 -1.82 6.02 -6.72
N MET A 108 -0.63 5.46 -6.49
CA MET A 108 -0.23 4.20 -7.09
C MET A 108 -0.86 2.97 -6.40
N TYR A 109 -1.27 3.13 -5.15
CA TYR A 109 -1.86 2.07 -4.35
C TYR A 109 -3.37 2.28 -4.15
N GLY A 110 -4.08 2.72 -5.16
CA GLY A 110 -5.53 2.96 -5.17
C GLY A 110 -6.32 1.73 -4.74
N ASN A 111 -6.06 1.30 -3.51
CA ASN A 111 -6.45 0.02 -2.96
C ASN A 111 -7.92 -0.05 -2.60
N THR A 112 -8.44 -1.21 -2.81
CA THR A 112 -9.32 -2.11 -2.05
C THR A 112 -9.93 -1.58 -0.73
N VAL A 113 -9.94 -0.28 -0.47
CA VAL A 113 -10.84 0.29 0.53
C VAL A 113 -12.24 0.23 -0.06
N LEU A 114 -12.72 -1.00 -0.12
CA LEU A 114 -14.03 -1.35 -0.57
C LEU A 114 -15.06 -0.46 0.06
N ASN A 115 -15.82 0.19 -0.78
CA ASN A 115 -17.04 0.86 -0.41
C ASN A 115 -18.03 -0.17 0.13
N ILE A 116 -17.91 -0.48 1.43
CA ILE A 116 -18.89 -1.31 2.12
C ILE A 116 -20.11 -0.45 2.36
N SER A 117 -21.27 -1.01 2.03
CA SER A 117 -22.55 -0.37 2.26
C SER A 117 -22.70 0.07 3.73
N LEU A 118 -23.36 1.19 3.97
CA LEU A 118 -23.61 1.72 5.31
C LEU A 118 -24.27 0.69 6.25
N TRP A 119 -25.10 -0.21 5.73
CA TRP A 119 -25.76 -1.27 6.47
C TRP A 119 -24.80 -2.35 7.01
N GLN A 120 -23.75 -2.67 6.26
CA GLN A 120 -22.72 -3.60 6.73
C GLN A 120 -21.80 -2.97 7.78
N LYS A 121 -21.68 -1.62 7.78
CA LYS A 121 -20.94 -0.88 8.81
C LYS A 121 -21.67 -0.88 10.17
N LEU A 122 -22.99 -0.94 10.16
CA LEU A 122 -23.82 -0.83 11.39
C LEU A 122 -23.93 -2.15 12.18
N LYS A 123 -23.84 -3.30 11.53
CA LYS A 123 -24.04 -4.62 12.17
C LYS A 123 -23.02 -5.03 13.24
N ASN A 124 -21.87 -4.31 13.38
CA ASN A 124 -20.78 -4.72 14.30
C ASN A 124 -20.15 -3.54 15.06
N VAL A 125 -20.94 -2.59 15.56
CA VAL A 125 -20.40 -1.36 16.16
C VAL A 125 -20.31 -1.46 17.68
N GLN A 126 -19.10 -1.43 18.23
CA GLN A 126 -18.86 -1.23 19.67
C GLN A 126 -18.71 0.26 20.02
N LEU A 127 -19.08 0.65 21.25
CA LEU A 127 -19.09 2.03 21.74
C LEU A 127 -17.75 2.77 21.48
N LYS A 128 -16.60 2.14 21.76
CA LYS A 128 -15.26 2.73 21.50
C LYS A 128 -14.97 3.00 20.01
N ARG A 129 -15.58 2.21 19.14
CA ARG A 129 -15.45 2.37 17.68
C ARG A 129 -16.34 3.50 17.17
N ILE A 130 -17.49 3.73 17.82
CA ILE A 130 -18.35 4.89 17.57
C ILE A 130 -17.59 6.17 17.90
N VAL A 131 -16.93 6.25 19.04
CA VAL A 131 -16.14 7.42 19.46
C VAL A 131 -15.00 7.70 18.46
N LYS A 132 -14.24 6.67 18.04
CA LYS A 132 -13.18 6.82 17.03
C LYS A 132 -13.75 7.20 15.65
N MET A 133 -14.90 6.63 15.26
CA MET A 133 -15.58 7.02 14.00
C MET A 133 -16.10 8.46 14.06
N LEU A 134 -16.66 8.88 15.19
CA LEU A 134 -17.11 10.25 15.41
C LEU A 134 -15.93 11.21 15.42
N SER A 135 -14.84 10.88 16.11
CA SER A 135 -13.60 11.66 16.12
C SER A 135 -13.04 11.85 14.71
N ASN A 136 -12.93 10.77 13.93
CA ASN A 136 -12.47 10.85 12.54
C ASN A 136 -13.42 11.64 11.63
N ARG A 137 -14.74 11.56 11.87
CA ARG A 137 -15.74 12.36 11.14
C ARG A 137 -15.65 13.83 11.51
N LEU A 138 -15.48 14.12 12.80
CA LEU A 138 -15.30 15.50 13.29
C LEU A 138 -14.01 16.11 12.73
N GLU A 139 -12.90 15.35 12.70
CA GLU A 139 -11.65 15.79 12.08
C GLU A 139 -11.83 16.08 10.60
N THR A 140 -12.49 15.17 9.86
CA THR A 140 -12.79 15.36 8.44
C THR A 140 -13.67 16.58 8.20
N TYR A 141 -14.69 16.77 9.04
CA TYR A 141 -15.58 17.92 8.95
C TYR A 141 -14.82 19.22 9.26
N ALA A 142 -14.04 19.25 10.33
CA ALA A 142 -13.20 20.39 10.70
C ALA A 142 -12.18 20.73 9.58
N LEU A 143 -11.59 19.70 8.95
CA LEU A 143 -10.68 19.89 7.82
C LEU A 143 -11.42 20.50 6.62
N ASN A 144 -12.62 20.05 6.32
CA ASN A 144 -13.41 20.60 5.20
C ASN A 144 -13.79 22.06 5.46
N ILE A 145 -14.21 22.40 6.69
CA ILE A 145 -14.45 23.78 7.09
C ILE A 145 -13.17 24.62 6.94
N TYR A 146 -12.04 24.11 7.45
CA TYR A 146 -10.75 24.78 7.34
C TYR A 146 -10.39 25.05 5.86
N LYS A 147 -10.55 24.04 4.99
CA LYS A 147 -10.30 24.16 3.54
C LYS A 147 -11.15 25.26 2.91
N THR A 148 -12.44 25.29 3.22
CA THR A 148 -13.38 26.27 2.67
C THR A 148 -13.04 27.69 3.12
N ILE A 149 -12.89 27.91 4.44
CA ILE A 149 -12.59 29.23 5.00
C ILE A 149 -11.24 29.75 4.51
N ASN A 150 -10.21 28.87 4.44
CA ASN A 150 -8.86 29.25 4.05
C ASN A 150 -8.60 29.11 2.54
N LYS A 151 -9.61 28.81 1.72
CA LYS A 151 -9.49 28.63 0.28
C LYS A 151 -8.37 27.65 -0.14
N VAL A 152 -8.23 26.55 0.63
CA VAL A 152 -7.23 25.52 0.32
C VAL A 152 -7.68 24.72 -0.90
N LYS A 153 -6.94 24.81 -1.98
CA LYS A 153 -7.27 24.11 -3.23
C LYS A 153 -7.02 22.60 -3.15
N ASP A 154 -7.67 21.85 -4.00
CA ASP A 154 -7.38 20.45 -4.22
C ASP A 154 -6.21 20.26 -5.19
N PHE A 155 -5.83 19.01 -5.51
CA PHE A 155 -4.85 18.76 -6.54
C PHE A 155 -5.35 19.24 -7.90
N ASP A 156 -4.47 19.84 -8.69
CA ASP A 156 -4.77 20.23 -10.05
C ASP A 156 -4.89 19.00 -10.96
N VAL A 157 -4.06 18.00 -10.67
CA VAL A 157 -4.05 16.72 -11.39
C VAL A 157 -3.84 15.58 -10.39
N VAL A 158 -4.54 14.45 -10.61
CA VAL A 158 -4.33 13.23 -9.86
C VAL A 158 -4.08 12.07 -10.82
N PHE A 159 -2.96 11.40 -10.64
CA PHE A 159 -2.70 10.10 -11.23
C PHE A 159 -3.16 9.00 -10.27
N SER A 160 -3.88 8.00 -10.75
CA SER A 160 -4.28 6.86 -9.90
C SER A 160 -4.42 5.58 -10.69
N SER A 161 -4.03 4.46 -10.08
CA SER A 161 -4.29 3.13 -10.60
C SER A 161 -5.74 2.70 -10.45
N SER A 162 -6.48 3.31 -9.50
CA SER A 162 -7.88 2.97 -9.25
C SER A 162 -8.85 3.69 -10.19
N SER A 163 -9.72 2.94 -10.85
CA SER A 163 -10.82 3.49 -11.67
C SER A 163 -11.93 4.14 -10.84
N LEU A 164 -11.93 3.91 -9.53
CA LEU A 164 -12.94 4.46 -8.61
C LEU A 164 -12.75 5.94 -8.31
N LEU A 165 -11.60 6.53 -8.67
CA LEU A 165 -11.33 7.94 -8.51
C LEU A 165 -11.71 8.71 -9.78
N PRO A 166 -12.78 9.52 -9.78
CA PRO A 166 -13.20 10.28 -10.95
C PRO A 166 -12.17 11.37 -11.32
N GLY A 167 -12.07 11.70 -12.60
CA GLY A 167 -11.20 12.76 -13.09
C GLY A 167 -9.69 12.49 -13.04
N ARG A 168 -9.29 11.27 -12.68
CA ARG A 168 -7.87 10.86 -12.63
C ARG A 168 -7.26 10.69 -14.02
N ILE A 169 -5.93 10.84 -14.07
CA ILE A 169 -5.12 10.30 -15.17
C ILE A 169 -4.75 8.87 -14.79
N PRO A 170 -5.11 7.87 -15.60
CA PRO A 170 -4.83 6.47 -15.26
C PRO A 170 -3.32 6.17 -15.33
N ILE A 171 -2.85 5.43 -14.32
CA ILE A 171 -1.53 4.79 -14.22
C ILE A 171 -1.72 3.34 -13.78
N ASN A 172 -0.66 2.56 -13.75
CA ASN A 172 -0.70 1.18 -13.28
C ASN A 172 -0.33 1.10 -11.79
N HIS A 173 -0.86 0.09 -11.12
CA HIS A 173 -0.39 -0.30 -9.79
C HIS A 173 1.05 -0.86 -9.90
N PRO A 174 1.95 -0.62 -8.93
CA PRO A 174 3.33 -1.14 -8.99
C PRO A 174 3.42 -2.66 -9.14
N ASP A 175 2.49 -3.40 -8.54
CA ASP A 175 2.45 -4.86 -8.70
C ASP A 175 2.09 -5.29 -10.11
N TYR A 176 1.29 -4.48 -10.84
CA TYR A 176 0.96 -4.73 -12.23
C TYR A 176 2.19 -4.56 -13.12
N GLU A 177 3.04 -3.57 -12.86
CA GLU A 177 4.30 -3.41 -13.59
C GLU A 177 5.27 -4.55 -13.30
N LYS A 178 5.44 -4.93 -12.05
CA LYS A 178 6.27 -6.10 -11.68
C LYS A 178 5.77 -7.39 -12.32
N TYR A 179 4.46 -7.54 -12.50
CA TYR A 179 3.88 -8.68 -13.21
C TYR A 179 4.38 -8.78 -14.65
N PHE A 180 4.52 -7.65 -15.38
CA PHE A 180 5.10 -7.65 -16.73
C PHE A 180 6.60 -7.92 -16.75
N GLU A 181 7.31 -7.40 -15.77
CA GLU A 181 8.78 -7.50 -15.73
C GLU A 181 9.27 -8.85 -15.26
N ASN A 182 8.42 -9.60 -14.57
CA ASN A 182 8.81 -10.86 -13.95
C ASN A 182 9.00 -11.98 -14.99
N ARG A 183 10.25 -12.18 -15.39
CA ARG A 183 10.67 -13.24 -16.30
C ARG A 183 11.25 -14.47 -15.59
N SER A 184 11.54 -14.38 -14.27
CA SER A 184 12.14 -15.51 -13.55
C SER A 184 11.10 -16.60 -13.30
N SER A 185 11.49 -17.84 -13.45
CA SER A 185 10.74 -19.01 -13.00
C SER A 185 11.53 -19.67 -11.87
N ILE A 186 10.97 -19.66 -10.69
CA ILE A 186 11.36 -20.56 -9.61
C ILE A 186 10.59 -21.85 -9.88
N LYS A 187 11.23 -23.03 -9.83
CA LYS A 187 10.49 -24.29 -10.03
C LYS A 187 9.28 -24.35 -9.08
N GLY A 188 8.08 -24.48 -9.65
CA GLY A 188 6.82 -24.59 -8.91
C GLY A 188 6.74 -25.86 -8.07
N GLY A 189 5.56 -26.12 -7.52
CA GLY A 189 5.31 -27.30 -6.70
C GLY A 189 5.31 -26.97 -5.20
N TYR A 190 4.86 -25.76 -4.84
CA TYR A 190 4.71 -25.32 -3.43
C TYR A 190 3.44 -24.47 -3.25
N ALA A 191 2.98 -24.39 -2.00
CA ALA A 191 2.04 -23.36 -1.58
C ALA A 191 2.83 -22.16 -1.04
N VAL A 192 2.40 -20.93 -1.34
CA VAL A 192 3.05 -19.72 -0.79
C VAL A 192 2.16 -19.04 0.23
N PHE A 193 2.71 -18.73 1.41
CA PHE A 193 2.06 -17.89 2.41
C PHE A 193 2.55 -16.45 2.28
N LEU A 194 1.63 -15.53 1.98
CA LEU A 194 1.91 -14.09 1.95
C LEU A 194 1.90 -13.53 3.37
N ASP A 195 3.06 -13.48 3.97
CA ASP A 195 3.23 -12.98 5.32
C ASP A 195 3.09 -11.46 5.40
N ILE A 196 2.49 -10.99 6.48
CA ILE A 196 2.34 -9.57 6.83
C ILE A 196 3.16 -9.17 8.06
N TYR A 197 4.09 -10.02 8.49
CA TYR A 197 4.90 -9.86 9.70
C TYR A 197 4.07 -9.66 10.98
N TYR A 198 2.89 -10.27 11.03
CA TYR A 198 2.04 -10.24 12.21
C TYR A 198 2.58 -11.22 13.28
N PRO A 199 2.57 -10.86 14.56
CA PRO A 199 2.12 -9.60 15.18
C PRO A 199 3.24 -8.56 15.39
N LEU A 200 4.40 -8.73 14.76
CA LEU A 200 5.61 -7.94 15.01
C LEU A 200 5.77 -6.73 14.06
N HIS A 201 4.79 -6.51 13.16
CA HIS A 201 4.88 -5.44 12.17
C HIS A 201 4.92 -4.05 12.85
N PRO A 202 6.00 -3.23 12.65
CA PRO A 202 6.16 -1.96 13.34
C PRO A 202 5.00 -0.99 13.15
N ASP A 203 4.47 -0.90 11.94
CA ASP A 203 3.36 0.03 11.65
C ASP A 203 2.07 -0.37 12.38
N LEU A 204 1.83 -1.67 12.57
CA LEU A 204 0.70 -2.16 13.35
C LEU A 204 0.86 -1.84 14.84
N LEU A 205 2.07 -1.99 15.36
CA LEU A 205 2.38 -1.76 16.77
C LEU A 205 2.41 -0.26 17.11
N TYR A 206 3.17 0.54 16.35
CA TYR A 206 3.46 1.92 16.70
C TYR A 206 2.49 2.91 16.08
N MET A 207 2.07 2.71 14.84
CA MET A 207 1.18 3.67 14.16
C MET A 207 -0.30 3.36 14.37
N MET A 208 -0.69 2.08 14.47
CA MET A 208 -2.08 1.68 14.68
C MET A 208 -2.41 1.36 16.14
N GLY A 209 -1.43 1.41 17.04
CA GLY A 209 -1.62 1.14 18.48
C GLY A 209 -2.16 -0.27 18.74
N MET A 210 -1.72 -1.25 17.97
CA MET A 210 -2.15 -2.63 18.11
C MET A 210 -1.71 -3.19 19.47
N LYS A 211 -2.63 -3.88 20.16
CA LYS A 211 -2.26 -4.62 21.38
C LYS A 211 -1.29 -5.75 21.03
N ALA A 212 -0.30 -5.94 21.90
CA ALA A 212 0.62 -7.06 21.78
C ALA A 212 -0.15 -8.40 21.80
N VAL A 213 0.22 -9.27 20.87
CA VAL A 213 -0.28 -10.64 20.74
C VAL A 213 0.91 -11.57 20.85
N SER A 214 0.72 -12.77 21.34
CA SER A 214 1.80 -13.77 21.45
C SER A 214 2.31 -14.18 20.05
N PRO A 215 3.54 -13.84 19.66
CA PRO A 215 4.11 -14.31 18.40
C PRO A 215 4.20 -15.83 18.35
N LEU A 216 4.56 -16.47 19.47
CA LEU A 216 4.71 -17.92 19.55
C LEU A 216 3.40 -18.66 19.25
N SER A 217 2.30 -18.27 19.92
CA SER A 217 0.99 -18.92 19.69
C SER A 217 0.48 -18.70 18.27
N TYR A 218 0.75 -17.53 17.68
CA TYR A 218 0.40 -17.24 16.29
C TYR A 218 1.19 -18.12 15.32
N GLN A 219 2.50 -18.22 15.53
CA GLN A 219 3.40 -19.02 14.70
C GLN A 219 3.11 -20.52 14.83
N GLU A 220 2.80 -20.99 16.03
CA GLU A 220 2.43 -22.39 16.29
C GLU A 220 1.14 -22.79 15.56
N SER A 221 0.10 -21.95 15.62
CA SER A 221 -1.13 -22.17 14.88
C SER A 221 -0.87 -22.25 13.37
N LEU A 222 -0.02 -21.38 12.83
CA LEU A 222 0.37 -21.42 11.41
C LEU A 222 1.17 -22.67 11.06
N ARG A 223 2.16 -23.07 11.89
CA ARG A 223 2.95 -24.28 11.65
C ARG A 223 2.05 -25.51 11.57
N THR A 224 1.17 -25.69 12.56
CA THR A 224 0.22 -26.81 12.60
C THR A 224 -0.69 -26.83 11.36
N PHE A 225 -1.11 -25.68 10.89
CA PHE A 225 -1.93 -25.59 9.67
C PHE A 225 -1.10 -25.89 8.42
N PHE A 226 0.12 -25.39 8.33
CA PHE A 226 0.99 -25.66 7.19
C PHE A 226 1.34 -27.15 7.08
N ASP A 227 1.59 -27.86 8.21
CA ASP A 227 1.76 -29.32 8.20
C ASP A 227 0.55 -30.01 7.55
N LYS A 228 -0.68 -29.62 7.94
CA LYS A 228 -1.90 -30.16 7.33
C LYS A 228 -2.04 -29.86 5.83
N VAL A 229 -1.57 -28.67 5.38
CA VAL A 229 -1.56 -28.32 3.95
C VAL A 229 -0.57 -29.17 3.20
N GLU A 230 0.63 -29.36 3.74
CA GLU A 230 1.69 -30.20 3.16
C GLU A 230 1.25 -31.67 3.07
N ASP A 231 0.65 -32.19 4.11
CA ASP A 231 0.11 -33.55 4.13
C ASP A 231 -1.02 -33.74 3.09
N LYS A 232 -1.95 -32.79 3.01
CA LYS A 232 -3.08 -32.90 2.08
C LYS A 232 -2.68 -32.78 0.61
N TYR A 233 -1.78 -31.88 0.29
CA TYR A 233 -1.46 -31.53 -1.12
C TYR A 233 -0.14 -32.12 -1.60
N GLY A 234 0.69 -32.68 -0.72
CA GLY A 234 2.01 -33.24 -1.09
C GLY A 234 3.00 -32.19 -1.57
N ILE A 235 2.86 -30.95 -1.15
CA ILE A 235 3.71 -29.82 -1.57
C ILE A 235 4.16 -29.01 -0.37
N PRO A 236 5.40 -28.51 -0.32
CA PRO A 236 5.86 -27.69 0.78
C PRO A 236 5.19 -26.30 0.82
N VAL A 237 5.17 -25.68 2.00
CA VAL A 237 4.78 -24.28 2.17
C VAL A 237 6.03 -23.41 2.19
N VAL A 238 6.06 -22.38 1.37
CA VAL A 238 7.11 -21.34 1.31
C VAL A 238 6.55 -20.04 1.86
N ILE A 239 7.32 -19.36 2.70
CA ILE A 239 6.92 -18.09 3.31
C ILE A 239 7.45 -16.92 2.48
N ALA A 240 6.57 -16.15 1.87
CA ALA A 240 6.91 -14.86 1.27
C ALA A 240 6.92 -13.79 2.36
N ALA A 241 8.07 -13.59 2.98
CA ALA A 241 8.22 -12.71 4.14
C ALA A 241 7.97 -11.23 3.78
N HIS A 242 7.33 -10.52 4.70
CA HIS A 242 7.14 -9.09 4.57
C HIS A 242 8.49 -8.35 4.51
N PRO A 243 8.65 -7.26 3.70
CA PRO A 243 9.93 -6.55 3.58
C PRO A 243 10.52 -6.02 4.89
N LYS A 244 9.67 -5.73 5.89
CA LYS A 244 10.10 -5.29 7.22
C LYS A 244 10.34 -6.43 8.21
N ALA A 245 10.15 -7.69 7.80
CA ALA A 245 10.33 -8.82 8.67
C ALA A 245 11.81 -9.03 9.04
N LYS A 246 12.03 -9.39 10.30
CA LYS A 246 13.35 -9.75 10.87
C LYS A 246 13.24 -11.13 11.48
N TYR A 247 13.15 -12.14 10.62
CA TYR A 247 13.07 -13.53 11.04
C TYR A 247 14.47 -14.11 11.28
N VAL A 248 14.58 -14.99 12.26
CA VAL A 248 15.82 -15.74 12.56
C VAL A 248 15.82 -17.13 11.90
N GLY A 249 14.69 -17.53 11.26
CA GLY A 249 14.59 -18.73 10.44
C GLY A 249 13.81 -19.89 11.04
N SER A 250 13.42 -19.83 12.32
CA SER A 250 12.69 -20.92 13.01
C SER A 250 11.20 -20.63 13.24
N GLU A 251 10.72 -19.47 12.86
CA GLU A 251 9.35 -19.00 13.16
C GLU A 251 8.26 -19.89 12.54
N PHE A 252 8.55 -20.48 11.37
CA PHE A 252 7.63 -21.33 10.65
C PHE A 252 8.13 -22.79 10.52
N GLY A 253 8.96 -23.25 11.47
CA GLY A 253 9.65 -24.56 11.41
C GLY A 253 10.77 -24.51 10.34
N ASP A 254 11.02 -25.63 9.66
CA ASP A 254 12.08 -25.75 8.64
C ASP A 254 11.66 -25.18 7.28
N ARG A 255 10.56 -24.45 7.20
CA ARG A 255 10.02 -23.90 5.96
C ARG A 255 10.87 -22.77 5.43
N LYS A 256 11.06 -22.77 4.11
CA LYS A 256 11.84 -21.72 3.42
C LYS A 256 11.16 -20.35 3.58
N ILE A 257 11.91 -19.39 4.14
CA ILE A 257 11.50 -17.99 4.25
C ILE A 257 12.25 -17.19 3.17
N VAL A 258 11.52 -16.48 2.33
CA VAL A 258 12.09 -15.69 1.21
C VAL A 258 11.57 -14.27 1.29
N GLN A 259 12.46 -13.29 1.25
CA GLN A 259 12.13 -11.88 1.31
C GLN A 259 12.46 -11.18 -0.02
N GLY A 260 11.60 -10.24 -0.46
CA GLY A 260 11.81 -9.45 -1.67
C GLY A 260 11.33 -10.08 -2.98
N GLU A 261 11.04 -11.40 -3.00
CA GLU A 261 10.72 -12.18 -4.19
C GLU A 261 9.23 -12.53 -4.33
N THR A 262 8.33 -11.77 -3.68
CA THR A 262 6.90 -12.13 -3.59
C THR A 262 6.25 -12.37 -4.95
N SER A 263 6.54 -11.53 -5.95
CA SER A 263 5.98 -11.68 -7.31
C SER A 263 6.38 -13.02 -7.95
N SER A 264 7.67 -13.38 -7.89
CA SER A 264 8.19 -14.63 -8.45
C SER A 264 7.64 -15.85 -7.71
N LEU A 265 7.59 -15.78 -6.38
CA LEU A 265 7.03 -16.85 -5.54
C LEU A 265 5.54 -17.10 -5.87
N VAL A 266 4.74 -16.05 -6.01
CA VAL A 266 3.32 -16.21 -6.36
C VAL A 266 3.16 -16.74 -7.79
N LYS A 267 3.98 -16.27 -8.74
CA LYS A 267 3.93 -16.72 -10.13
C LYS A 267 4.05 -18.24 -10.26
N ASP A 268 4.93 -18.84 -9.49
CA ASP A 268 5.26 -20.27 -9.61
C ASP A 268 4.57 -21.15 -8.57
N ALA A 269 3.86 -20.55 -7.59
CA ALA A 269 3.10 -21.30 -6.59
C ALA A 269 1.89 -22.04 -7.17
N ASN A 270 1.55 -23.18 -6.59
CA ASN A 270 0.32 -23.92 -6.90
C ASN A 270 -0.90 -23.26 -6.26
N MET A 271 -0.74 -22.66 -5.06
CA MET A 271 -1.78 -21.92 -4.35
C MET A 271 -1.17 -20.85 -3.46
N VAL A 272 -2.00 -19.89 -3.08
CA VAL A 272 -1.62 -18.75 -2.23
C VAL A 272 -2.45 -18.75 -0.94
N LEU A 273 -1.76 -18.67 0.19
CA LEU A 273 -2.34 -18.55 1.52
C LEU A 273 -2.08 -17.14 2.04
N LEU A 274 -3.09 -16.48 2.59
CA LEU A 274 -2.91 -15.12 3.11
C LEU A 274 -3.95 -14.78 4.19
N HIS A 275 -3.60 -13.84 5.06
CA HIS A 275 -4.58 -13.16 5.93
C HIS A 275 -5.20 -11.97 5.18
N THR A 276 -4.49 -10.84 5.18
CA THR A 276 -4.72 -9.66 4.36
C THR A 276 -3.36 -9.20 3.86
N SER A 277 -3.21 -8.99 2.59
CA SER A 277 -1.96 -8.49 2.02
C SER A 277 -2.26 -7.68 0.77
N ASN A 278 -1.55 -6.57 0.59
CA ASN A 278 -1.62 -5.82 -0.66
C ASN A 278 -1.10 -6.68 -1.82
N SER A 279 -0.19 -7.62 -1.54
CA SER A 279 0.35 -8.56 -2.53
C SER A 279 -0.66 -9.59 -3.04
N VAL A 280 -1.92 -9.57 -2.57
CA VAL A 280 -3.03 -10.34 -3.16
C VAL A 280 -3.19 -10.04 -4.65
N SER A 281 -2.81 -8.84 -5.08
CA SER A 281 -2.75 -8.43 -6.50
C SER A 281 -1.97 -9.43 -7.36
N TYR A 282 -0.84 -9.96 -6.89
CA TYR A 282 -0.10 -11.00 -7.63
C TYR A 282 -0.88 -12.28 -7.78
N SER A 283 -1.62 -12.71 -6.75
CA SER A 283 -2.46 -13.92 -6.84
C SER A 283 -3.52 -13.78 -7.92
N ILE A 284 -4.09 -12.58 -8.05
CA ILE A 284 -5.10 -12.24 -9.06
C ILE A 284 -4.46 -12.12 -10.44
N LEU A 285 -3.32 -11.44 -10.56
CA LEU A 285 -2.61 -11.25 -11.82
C LEU A 285 -2.12 -12.58 -12.43
N TYR A 286 -1.58 -13.48 -11.60
CA TYR A 286 -1.11 -14.80 -12.02
C TYR A 286 -2.19 -15.89 -12.02
N ASP A 287 -3.45 -15.51 -11.78
CA ASP A 287 -4.60 -16.44 -11.77
C ASP A 287 -4.40 -17.65 -10.85
N LYS A 288 -3.95 -17.41 -9.60
CA LYS A 288 -3.66 -18.47 -8.64
C LYS A 288 -4.87 -18.82 -7.76
N PRO A 289 -5.06 -20.10 -7.44
CA PRO A 289 -5.97 -20.48 -6.36
C PRO A 289 -5.50 -19.81 -5.05
N MET A 290 -6.42 -19.21 -4.30
CA MET A 290 -6.08 -18.55 -3.05
C MET A 290 -7.05 -18.90 -1.93
N ALA A 291 -6.57 -18.86 -0.69
CA ALA A 291 -7.35 -19.04 0.52
C ALA A 291 -7.04 -17.92 1.52
N LEU A 292 -8.09 -17.25 1.99
CA LEU A 292 -7.98 -16.34 3.13
C LEU A 292 -8.01 -17.18 4.40
N ILE A 293 -6.96 -17.11 5.20
CA ILE A 293 -6.83 -17.87 6.44
C ILE A 293 -6.87 -16.94 7.65
N THR A 294 -7.46 -17.41 8.75
CA THR A 294 -7.49 -16.70 10.03
C THR A 294 -7.23 -17.64 11.19
N ASN A 295 -6.82 -17.09 12.32
CA ASN A 295 -6.71 -17.83 13.58
C ASN A 295 -7.12 -16.94 14.77
N LYS A 296 -7.22 -17.53 15.96
CA LYS A 296 -7.60 -16.83 17.19
C LYS A 296 -6.69 -15.63 17.48
N GLU A 297 -5.38 -15.78 17.27
CA GLU A 297 -4.42 -14.72 17.56
C GLU A 297 -4.59 -13.53 16.58
N TYR A 298 -4.76 -13.82 15.30
CA TYR A 298 -5.04 -12.79 14.29
C TYR A 298 -6.37 -12.07 14.54
N CYS A 299 -7.40 -12.81 14.96
CA CYS A 299 -8.72 -12.26 15.26
C CYS A 299 -8.75 -11.32 16.48
N LYS A 300 -7.73 -11.36 17.38
CA LYS A 300 -7.59 -10.37 18.46
C LYS A 300 -7.43 -8.95 17.92
N ASN A 301 -6.89 -8.78 16.71
CA ASN A 301 -6.85 -7.50 16.02
C ASN A 301 -8.11 -7.33 15.16
N ARG A 302 -9.05 -6.55 15.67
CA ARG A 302 -10.35 -6.32 15.02
C ARG A 302 -10.26 -5.54 13.71
N ASP A 303 -9.28 -4.66 13.58
CA ASP A 303 -9.12 -3.85 12.36
C ASP A 303 -8.60 -4.73 11.22
N LEU A 304 -7.63 -5.61 11.49
CA LEU A 304 -7.15 -6.60 10.53
C LEU A 304 -8.24 -7.61 10.15
N SER A 305 -8.96 -8.16 11.14
CA SER A 305 -10.08 -9.08 10.88
C SER A 305 -11.19 -8.41 10.07
N SER A 306 -11.46 -7.13 10.32
CA SER A 306 -12.43 -6.36 9.54
C SER A 306 -11.95 -6.12 8.11
N ALA A 307 -10.66 -5.83 7.91
CA ALA A 307 -10.05 -5.69 6.59
C ALA A 307 -10.11 -7.03 5.82
N GLN A 308 -9.82 -8.15 6.50
CA GLN A 308 -9.93 -9.48 5.91
C GLN A 308 -11.36 -9.82 5.47
N LYS A 309 -12.35 -9.53 6.32
CA LYS A 309 -13.76 -9.72 5.95
C LYS A 309 -14.15 -8.90 4.73
N LYS A 310 -13.64 -7.68 4.62
CA LYS A 310 -13.85 -6.83 3.45
C LYS A 310 -13.23 -7.45 2.21
N LEU A 311 -12.00 -7.90 2.31
CA LEU A 311 -11.30 -8.57 1.21
C LEU A 311 -12.05 -9.83 0.77
N SER A 312 -12.50 -10.65 1.72
CA SER A 312 -13.33 -11.85 1.47
C SER A 312 -14.60 -11.52 0.68
N ILE A 313 -15.32 -10.49 1.08
CA ILE A 313 -16.55 -10.06 0.40
C ILE A 313 -16.23 -9.57 -1.02
N SER A 314 -15.19 -8.78 -1.20
CA SER A 314 -14.80 -8.23 -2.49
C SER A 314 -14.37 -9.29 -3.48
N LEU A 315 -13.54 -10.22 -3.02
CA LEU A 315 -13.03 -11.30 -3.86
C LEU A 315 -13.99 -12.51 -3.91
N ARG A 316 -15.06 -12.49 -3.10
CA ARG A 316 -16.00 -13.62 -2.94
C ARG A 316 -15.26 -14.92 -2.55
N ILE A 317 -14.20 -14.82 -1.75
CA ILE A 317 -13.39 -15.94 -1.26
C ILE A 317 -13.70 -16.16 0.22
N PRO A 318 -13.94 -17.41 0.65
CA PRO A 318 -14.21 -17.72 2.05
C PRO A 318 -12.96 -17.47 2.92
N ILE A 319 -13.19 -17.20 4.21
CA ILE A 319 -12.15 -17.16 5.24
C ILE A 319 -12.17 -18.50 5.98
N PHE A 320 -11.03 -19.15 6.05
CA PHE A 320 -10.86 -20.42 6.77
C PHE A 320 -10.23 -20.17 8.14
N ASP A 321 -10.91 -20.61 9.20
CA ASP A 321 -10.36 -20.63 10.57
C ASP A 321 -9.44 -21.83 10.73
N ILE A 322 -8.12 -21.59 10.70
CA ILE A 322 -7.11 -22.64 10.68
C ILE A 322 -6.97 -23.39 12.01
N ASP A 323 -7.45 -22.81 13.12
CA ASP A 323 -7.44 -23.47 14.43
C ASP A 323 -8.48 -24.61 14.51
N HIS A 324 -9.56 -24.51 13.74
CA HIS A 324 -10.70 -25.44 13.80
C HIS A 324 -11.02 -26.11 12.46
N ILE A 325 -10.23 -25.87 11.41
CA ILE A 325 -10.53 -26.35 10.07
C ILE A 325 -10.44 -27.88 9.96
N ASN A 326 -11.47 -28.46 9.34
CA ASN A 326 -11.35 -29.79 8.75
C ASN A 326 -10.75 -29.64 7.34
N MET A 327 -9.66 -30.35 7.07
CA MET A 327 -8.95 -30.23 5.80
C MET A 327 -9.79 -30.75 4.61
N THR A 328 -10.83 -31.53 4.81
CA THR A 328 -11.77 -31.89 3.73
C THR A 328 -12.47 -30.67 3.17
N ASP A 329 -12.74 -29.66 4.02
CA ASP A 329 -13.46 -28.43 3.66
C ASP A 329 -12.51 -27.33 3.14
N PHE A 330 -11.21 -27.52 3.32
CA PHE A 330 -10.20 -26.57 2.85
C PHE A 330 -10.03 -26.68 1.33
N ASN A 331 -10.52 -25.69 0.61
CA ASN A 331 -10.47 -25.64 -0.84
C ASN A 331 -10.11 -24.24 -1.35
N PRO A 332 -8.82 -23.96 -1.59
CA PRO A 332 -8.39 -22.72 -2.26
C PRO A 332 -9.02 -22.59 -3.63
N ARG A 333 -9.52 -21.39 -3.96
CA ARG A 333 -10.19 -21.18 -5.25
C ARG A 333 -9.53 -20.07 -6.06
N LYS A 334 -9.64 -20.18 -7.38
CA LYS A 334 -9.41 -19.09 -8.31
C LYS A 334 -10.61 -18.15 -8.37
N LEU A 335 -10.36 -16.89 -8.71
CA LEU A 335 -11.42 -15.99 -9.11
C LEU A 335 -12.01 -16.44 -10.46
N ARG A 336 -13.28 -16.22 -10.67
CA ARG A 336 -13.87 -16.32 -12.00
C ARG A 336 -13.29 -15.24 -12.89
N HIS A 337 -13.27 -15.48 -14.19
CA HIS A 337 -12.69 -14.56 -15.17
C HIS A 337 -13.24 -13.12 -15.02
N GLU A 338 -14.54 -12.98 -14.81
CA GLU A 338 -15.20 -11.69 -14.60
C GLU A 338 -14.74 -11.00 -13.30
N GLU A 339 -14.71 -11.74 -12.18
CA GLU A 339 -14.26 -11.24 -10.87
C GLU A 339 -12.79 -10.78 -10.93
N ARG A 340 -11.95 -11.56 -11.63
CA ARG A 340 -10.55 -11.24 -11.86
C ARG A 340 -10.40 -9.96 -12.68
N ASN A 341 -11.09 -9.83 -13.80
CA ASN A 341 -11.04 -8.64 -14.64
C ASN A 341 -11.61 -7.41 -13.93
N GLU A 342 -12.72 -7.56 -13.19
CA GLU A 342 -13.28 -6.49 -12.38
C GLU A 342 -12.22 -5.93 -11.41
N TYR A 343 -11.48 -6.79 -10.70
CA TYR A 343 -10.43 -6.38 -9.81
C TYR A 343 -9.27 -5.69 -10.53
N ILE A 344 -8.76 -6.30 -11.61
CA ILE A 344 -7.62 -5.78 -12.37
C ILE A 344 -7.92 -4.37 -12.90
N TYR A 345 -9.07 -4.17 -13.55
CA TYR A 345 -9.41 -2.87 -14.14
C TYR A 345 -9.98 -1.87 -13.15
N SER A 346 -10.39 -2.31 -11.96
CA SER A 346 -10.79 -1.40 -10.88
C SER A 346 -9.60 -0.83 -10.11
N TYR A 347 -8.52 -1.62 -9.94
CA TYR A 347 -7.47 -1.28 -8.97
C TYR A 347 -6.05 -1.32 -9.52
N LEU A 348 -5.78 -2.09 -10.57
CA LEU A 348 -4.39 -2.36 -10.97
C LEU A 348 -3.98 -1.69 -12.27
N THR A 349 -4.90 -1.50 -13.20
CA THR A 349 -4.62 -0.90 -14.50
C THR A 349 -5.89 -0.36 -15.14
N SER A 350 -5.78 0.16 -16.35
CA SER A 350 -6.90 0.53 -17.21
C SER A 350 -6.62 0.11 -18.66
N LYS A 351 -7.67 0.02 -19.48
CA LYS A 351 -7.54 -0.29 -20.92
C LYS A 351 -6.57 0.63 -21.66
N ASN A 352 -6.39 1.85 -21.18
CA ASN A 352 -5.54 2.85 -21.81
C ASN A 352 -4.08 2.76 -21.34
N THR A 353 -3.80 2.09 -20.21
CA THR A 353 -2.49 2.01 -19.57
C THR A 353 -1.93 0.60 -19.47
N GLU A 354 -2.76 -0.42 -19.71
CA GLU A 354 -2.24 -1.77 -19.83
C GLU A 354 -1.14 -1.83 -20.88
N MET A 355 -0.06 -2.58 -20.62
CA MET A 355 1.16 -2.68 -21.46
C MET A 355 2.04 -1.42 -21.52
N LYS A 356 1.70 -0.34 -20.82
CA LYS A 356 2.55 0.86 -20.71
C LYS A 356 3.27 0.89 -19.37
N ARG A 357 4.47 1.47 -19.35
CA ARG A 357 5.20 1.68 -18.09
C ARG A 357 4.77 3.02 -17.46
N ASN A 358 4.62 3.03 -16.14
CA ASN A 358 4.26 4.26 -15.44
C ASN A 358 5.26 5.38 -15.64
N LYS A 359 6.55 5.08 -15.73
CA LYS A 359 7.57 6.09 -16.04
C LYS A 359 7.26 6.84 -17.33
N ASP A 360 6.86 6.14 -18.38
CA ASP A 360 6.56 6.75 -19.68
C ASP A 360 5.26 7.57 -19.62
N ILE A 361 4.27 7.08 -18.87
CA ILE A 361 3.01 7.79 -18.64
C ILE A 361 3.27 9.09 -17.85
N LEU A 362 4.02 8.99 -16.75
CA LEU A 362 4.32 10.12 -15.86
C LEU A 362 5.17 11.16 -16.59
N LEU A 363 6.31 10.76 -17.19
CA LEU A 363 7.17 11.67 -17.97
C LEU A 363 6.38 12.33 -19.10
N GLY A 364 5.66 11.54 -19.91
CA GLY A 364 4.92 12.04 -21.07
C GLY A 364 3.77 13.00 -20.71
N LYS A 365 3.29 12.98 -19.45
CA LYS A 365 2.24 13.89 -18.96
C LYS A 365 2.80 15.07 -18.19
N LEU A 366 3.70 14.84 -17.22
CA LEU A 366 4.25 15.89 -16.36
C LEU A 366 5.07 16.92 -17.13
N LEU A 367 5.79 16.50 -18.18
CA LEU A 367 6.56 17.42 -19.02
C LEU A 367 5.69 18.32 -19.93
N LYS A 368 4.41 17.98 -20.10
CA LYS A 368 3.46 18.75 -20.90
C LYS A 368 2.56 19.67 -20.07
N MET A 369 2.63 19.59 -18.75
CA MET A 369 1.94 20.45 -17.80
C MET A 369 2.72 21.73 -17.52
#